data_0bc469cbad9bece1f13e26b52b691a03
#
_entry.id   0bc469cbad9bece1f13e26b52b691a03
#
_cell.length_a   1.000
_cell.length_b   1.000
_cell.length_c   1.000
_cell.angle_alpha   90.00
_cell.angle_beta   90.00
_cell.angle_gamma   90.00
#
_symmetry.space_group_name_H-M   'P 1'
#
loop_
_entity.id
_entity.type
_entity.pdbx_description
1 polymer ?
#
loop_
_entity_poly.entity_id
_entity_poly.type
_entity_poly.pdbx_seq_one_letter_code
_entity_poly.pdbx_strand_id
1 'polypeptide(L)'
;MTFNDNQMLILSFEALNATIAEFKAARDQLEDTFERFGEDRLVRRNADFYIGYVIGGIRANFRCIARQQGFSTNDINAALPYVSNYIVSNIGMIIEAVDSK
;
A
#
# COMPACT_ATOMS: atom_id res chain seq x y z
N MET A 1 -22.04 -9.65 5.42
CA MET A 1 -22.08 -8.22 5.03
C MET A 1 -21.13 -8.02 3.85
N THR A 2 -21.64 -7.47 2.76
CA THR A 2 -20.84 -7.21 1.57
C THR A 2 -20.55 -5.72 1.44
N PHE A 3 -19.47 -5.40 0.74
CA PHE A 3 -19.14 -4.01 0.47
C PHE A 3 -20.07 -3.42 -0.57
N ASN A 4 -20.51 -2.17 -0.37
CA ASN A 4 -21.05 -1.37 -1.47
C ASN A 4 -19.91 -0.54 -2.09
N ASP A 5 -20.16 0.07 -3.23
CA ASP A 5 -19.14 0.81 -3.98
C ASP A 5 -18.54 1.96 -3.14
N ASN A 6 -19.39 2.63 -2.38
CA ASN A 6 -18.96 3.75 -1.56
C ASN A 6 -18.04 3.31 -0.43
N GLN A 7 -18.36 2.19 0.21
CA GLN A 7 -17.51 1.62 1.25
C GLN A 7 -16.15 1.18 0.69
N MET A 8 -16.14 0.54 -0.48
CA MET A 8 -14.90 0.14 -1.12
C MET A 8 -14.02 1.34 -1.44
N LEU A 9 -14.61 2.42 -1.93
CA LEU A 9 -13.87 3.64 -2.23
C LEU A 9 -13.27 4.25 -0.98
N ILE A 10 -14.08 4.41 0.07
CA ILE A 10 -13.63 5.01 1.32
C ILE A 10 -12.51 4.19 1.95
N LEU A 11 -12.68 2.88 2.04
CA LEU A 11 -11.67 2.00 2.66
C LEU A 11 -10.40 1.94 1.85
N SER A 12 -10.50 1.95 0.52
CA SER A 12 -9.33 2.00 -0.36
C SER A 12 -8.56 3.30 -0.19
N PHE A 13 -9.27 4.41 -0.08
CA PHE A 13 -8.67 5.72 0.15
C PHE A 13 -7.96 5.77 1.51
N GLU A 14 -8.61 5.29 2.57
CA GLU A 14 -8.00 5.22 3.89
C GLU A 14 -6.76 4.33 3.90
N ALA A 15 -6.83 3.19 3.24
CA ALA A 15 -5.71 2.26 3.14
C ALA A 15 -4.52 2.89 2.38
N LEU A 16 -4.80 3.60 1.30
CA LEU A 16 -3.78 4.31 0.53
C LEU A 16 -3.08 5.36 1.38
N ASN A 17 -3.85 6.20 2.05
CA ASN A 17 -3.29 7.27 2.87
C ASN A 17 -2.49 6.75 4.06
N ALA A 18 -3.00 5.73 4.74
CA ALA A 18 -2.31 5.10 5.86
C ALA A 18 -0.99 4.50 5.41
N THR A 19 -0.99 3.83 4.27
CA THR A 19 0.21 3.17 3.75
C THR A 19 1.27 4.19 3.35
N ILE A 20 0.88 5.27 2.70
CA ILE A 20 1.81 6.34 2.31
C ILE A 20 2.43 6.97 3.56
N ALA A 21 1.61 7.24 4.58
CA ALA A 21 2.11 7.79 5.83
C ALA A 21 3.10 6.87 6.53
N GLU A 22 2.77 5.57 6.59
CA GLU A 22 3.66 4.56 7.15
C GLU A 22 4.97 4.45 6.38
N PHE A 23 4.89 4.49 5.05
CA PHE A 23 6.07 4.44 4.19
C PHE A 23 6.98 5.64 4.45
N LYS A 24 6.43 6.84 4.51
CA LYS A 24 7.23 8.05 4.77
C LYS A 24 7.91 7.98 6.13
N ALA A 25 7.22 7.46 7.13
CA ALA A 25 7.79 7.31 8.48
C ALA A 25 8.90 6.25 8.53
N ALA A 26 8.78 5.19 7.73
CA ALA A 26 9.71 4.07 7.73
C ALA A 26 10.86 4.23 6.73
N ARG A 27 10.81 5.22 5.86
CA ARG A 27 11.73 5.35 4.72
C ARG A 27 13.20 5.35 5.14
N ASP A 28 13.54 6.09 6.16
CA ASP A 28 14.93 6.19 6.62
C ASP A 28 15.45 4.85 7.11
N GLN A 29 14.61 4.09 7.81
CA GLN A 29 14.95 2.75 8.26
C GLN A 29 15.14 1.78 7.10
N LEU A 30 14.29 1.90 6.07
CA LEU A 30 14.41 1.07 4.88
C LEU A 30 15.70 1.38 4.12
N GLU A 31 16.03 2.66 3.98
CA GLU A 31 17.27 3.08 3.34
C GLU A 31 18.50 2.60 4.11
N ASP A 32 18.47 2.70 5.44
CA ASP A 32 19.55 2.18 6.29
C ASP A 32 19.71 0.67 6.13
N THR A 33 18.61 -0.04 6.04
CA THR A 33 18.63 -1.49 5.81
C THR A 33 19.30 -1.82 4.48
N PHE A 34 18.97 -1.09 3.42
CA PHE A 34 19.58 -1.29 2.12
C PHE A 34 21.06 -0.98 2.12
N GLU A 35 21.47 0.04 2.85
CA GLU A 35 22.90 0.36 2.98
C GLU A 35 23.67 -0.74 3.69
N ARG A 36 23.07 -1.36 4.69
CA ARG A 36 23.71 -2.44 5.44
C ARG A 36 23.89 -3.71 4.65
N PHE A 37 22.84 -4.07 3.91
CA PHE A 37 22.90 -5.20 3.01
C PHE A 37 23.41 -4.79 1.65
N GLY A 38 23.66 -3.57 1.57
CA GLY A 38 24.35 -2.82 0.68
C GLY A 38 24.43 -2.97 -0.68
N GLU A 39 23.94 -3.45 -0.99
CA GLU A 39 24.51 -3.87 -2.02
C GLU A 39 23.96 -3.48 -3.27
N ASP A 40 24.66 -3.56 -4.19
CA ASP A 40 24.41 -3.20 -5.55
C ASP A 40 23.12 -3.76 -6.08
N ARG A 41 22.71 -4.91 -5.56
CA ARG A 41 21.50 -5.57 -6.01
C ARG A 41 20.22 -4.91 -5.54
N LEU A 42 20.23 -4.42 -4.30
CA LEU A 42 19.03 -3.82 -3.70
C LEU A 42 18.97 -2.33 -3.97
N VAL A 43 20.10 -1.66 -3.88
CA VAL A 43 20.16 -0.21 -4.02
C VAL A 43 19.74 0.26 -5.41
N ARG A 44 20.08 -0.48 -6.43
CA ARG A 44 19.74 -0.12 -7.81
C ARG A 44 18.25 -0.15 -8.10
N ARG A 45 17.48 -0.83 -7.26
CA ARG A 45 16.06 -1.04 -7.47
C ARG A 45 15.19 -0.46 -6.37
N ASN A 46 15.74 0.50 -5.64
CA ASN A 46 15.02 1.07 -4.49
C ASN A 46 13.63 1.61 -4.87
N ALA A 47 13.52 2.33 -5.98
CA ALA A 47 12.23 2.88 -6.40
C ALA A 47 11.22 1.78 -6.69
N ASP A 48 11.61 0.76 -7.42
CA ASP A 48 10.74 -0.37 -7.72
C ASP A 48 10.33 -1.13 -6.48
N PHE A 49 11.29 -1.34 -5.58
CA PHE A 49 11.01 -1.99 -4.30
C PHE A 49 10.02 -1.18 -3.48
N TYR A 50 10.23 0.12 -3.38
CA TYR A 50 9.34 0.98 -2.59
C TYR A 50 7.94 1.03 -3.17
N ILE A 51 7.79 1.06 -4.48
CA ILE A 51 6.49 1.02 -5.13
C ILE A 51 5.77 -0.28 -4.77
N GLY A 52 6.47 -1.41 -4.88
CA GLY A 52 5.91 -2.72 -4.50
C GLY A 52 5.56 -2.79 -3.02
N TYR A 53 6.42 -2.23 -2.16
CA TYR A 53 6.17 -2.16 -0.73
C TYR A 53 4.89 -1.39 -0.42
N VAL A 54 4.69 -0.23 -1.06
CA VAL A 54 3.49 0.57 -0.86
C VAL A 54 2.26 -0.15 -1.40
N ILE A 55 2.34 -0.73 -2.58
CA ILE A 55 1.21 -1.48 -3.17
C ILE A 55 0.78 -2.62 -2.25
N GLY A 56 1.73 -3.42 -1.78
CA GLY A 56 1.43 -4.51 -0.85
C GLY A 56 0.86 -4.00 0.47
N GLY A 57 1.39 -2.88 0.96
CA GLY A 57 0.91 -2.24 2.18
C GLY A 57 -0.53 -1.75 2.07
N ILE A 58 -0.92 -1.20 0.92
CA ILE A 58 -2.30 -0.76 0.71
C ILE A 58 -3.26 -1.93 0.82
N ARG A 59 -2.94 -3.05 0.19
CA ARG A 59 -3.78 -4.25 0.26
C ARG A 59 -3.85 -4.79 1.68
N ALA A 60 -2.75 -4.83 2.40
CA ALA A 60 -2.70 -5.28 3.79
C ALA A 60 -3.52 -4.36 4.71
N ASN A 61 -3.38 -3.06 4.55
CA ASN A 61 -4.14 -2.08 5.32
C ASN A 61 -5.64 -2.15 5.02
N PHE A 62 -6.00 -2.34 3.75
CA PHE A 62 -7.40 -2.54 3.40
C PHE A 62 -8.00 -3.74 4.14
N ARG A 63 -7.29 -4.87 4.13
CA ARG A 63 -7.75 -6.06 4.86
C ARG A 63 -7.92 -5.79 6.34
N CYS A 64 -6.95 -5.11 6.94
CA CYS A 64 -6.96 -4.80 8.36
C CYS A 64 -8.16 -3.91 8.72
N ILE A 65 -8.34 -2.82 8.00
CA ILE A 65 -9.42 -1.87 8.24
C ILE A 65 -10.78 -2.54 8.03
N ALA A 66 -10.92 -3.32 6.97
CA ALA A 66 -12.17 -4.01 6.66
C ALA A 66 -12.53 -5.03 7.75
N ARG A 67 -11.55 -5.77 8.27
CA ARG A 67 -11.79 -6.69 9.37
C ARG A 67 -12.23 -5.97 10.62
N GLN A 68 -11.65 -4.84 10.93
CA GLN A 68 -12.03 -4.03 12.07
C GLN A 68 -13.48 -3.55 11.96
N GLN A 69 -13.98 -3.39 10.75
CA GLN A 69 -15.37 -2.99 10.50
C GLN A 69 -16.32 -4.17 10.38
N GLY A 70 -15.84 -5.40 10.57
CA GLY A 70 -16.69 -6.58 10.64
C GLY A 70 -16.90 -7.32 9.33
N PHE A 71 -16.17 -6.98 8.29
CA PHE A 71 -16.27 -7.72 7.04
C PHE A 71 -15.56 -9.08 7.14
N SER A 72 -16.16 -10.09 6.52
CA SER A 72 -15.60 -11.45 6.50
C SER A 72 -14.40 -11.54 5.55
N THR A 73 -13.59 -12.58 5.76
CA THR A 73 -12.46 -12.86 4.87
C THR A 73 -12.92 -13.05 3.42
N ASN A 74 -14.06 -13.73 3.22
CA ASN A 74 -14.58 -13.93 1.87
C ASN A 74 -14.99 -12.62 1.20
N ASP A 75 -15.67 -11.74 1.94
CA ASP A 75 -16.05 -10.42 1.42
C ASP A 75 -14.83 -9.58 1.10
N ILE A 76 -13.83 -9.61 1.95
CA ILE A 76 -12.58 -8.87 1.75
C ILE A 76 -11.87 -9.37 0.49
N ASN A 77 -11.74 -10.68 0.34
CA ASN A 77 -11.09 -11.27 -0.83
C ASN A 77 -11.85 -10.92 -2.12
N ALA A 78 -13.18 -10.90 -2.07
CA ALA A 78 -13.99 -10.50 -3.21
C ALA A 78 -13.80 -9.03 -3.60
N ALA A 79 -13.43 -8.18 -2.65
CA ALA A 79 -13.20 -6.76 -2.89
C ALA A 79 -11.79 -6.44 -3.40
N LEU A 80 -10.85 -7.35 -3.27
CA LEU A 80 -9.45 -7.08 -3.65
C LEU A 80 -9.25 -6.65 -5.11
N PRO A 81 -9.99 -7.19 -6.11
CA PRO A 81 -9.87 -6.67 -7.47
C PRO A 81 -10.21 -5.20 -7.58
N TYR A 82 -11.20 -4.73 -6.83
CA TYR A 82 -11.52 -3.30 -6.78
C TYR A 82 -10.34 -2.51 -6.21
N VAL A 83 -9.76 -2.98 -5.12
CA VAL A 83 -8.59 -2.33 -4.50
C VAL A 83 -7.42 -2.27 -5.48
N SER A 84 -7.18 -3.34 -6.21
CA SER A 84 -6.12 -3.37 -7.23
C SER A 84 -6.35 -2.34 -8.33
N ASN A 85 -7.59 -2.21 -8.80
CA ASN A 85 -7.95 -1.19 -9.79
C ASN A 85 -7.79 0.22 -9.23
N TYR A 86 -8.16 0.42 -7.97
CA TYR A 86 -7.98 1.69 -7.28
C TYR A 86 -6.50 2.07 -7.21
N ILE A 87 -5.64 1.12 -6.88
CA ILE A 87 -4.18 1.34 -6.83
C ILE A 87 -3.66 1.77 -8.20
N VAL A 88 -4.04 1.06 -9.25
CA VAL A 88 -3.62 1.40 -10.62
C VAL A 88 -4.09 2.81 -11.00
N SER A 89 -5.31 3.15 -10.67
CA SER A 89 -5.88 4.48 -10.95
C SER A 89 -5.16 5.60 -10.20
N ASN A 90 -4.49 5.27 -9.09
CA ASN A 90 -3.79 6.24 -8.26
C ASN A 90 -2.28 6.03 -8.26
N ILE A 91 -1.76 5.31 -9.24
CA ILE A 91 -0.34 4.97 -9.30
C ILE A 91 0.56 6.21 -9.33
N GLY A 92 0.09 7.28 -9.92
CA GLY A 92 0.81 8.55 -9.94
C GLY A 92 1.09 9.10 -8.55
N MET A 93 0.11 9.01 -7.65
CA MET A 93 0.29 9.44 -6.26
C MET A 93 1.33 8.57 -5.54
N ILE A 94 1.34 7.28 -5.83
CA ILE A 94 2.28 6.34 -5.21
C ILE A 94 3.70 6.65 -5.69
N ILE A 95 3.87 6.85 -6.99
CA ILE A 95 5.17 7.18 -7.57
C ILE A 95 5.67 8.50 -6.99
N GLU A 96 4.82 9.51 -6.91
CA GLU A 96 5.17 10.80 -6.33
C GLU A 96 5.59 10.66 -4.87
N ALA A 97 4.87 9.87 -4.09
CA ALA A 97 5.20 9.64 -2.68
C ALA A 97 6.54 8.93 -2.51
N VAL A 98 6.86 7.99 -3.40
CA VAL A 98 8.13 7.27 -3.39
C VAL A 98 9.30 8.16 -3.80
N ASP A 99 9.10 9.02 -4.79
CA ASP A 99 10.14 9.91 -5.29
C ASP A 99 10.36 11.13 -4.40
N SER A 100 9.39 11.48 -3.58
CA SER A 100 9.46 12.63 -2.70
C SER A 100 10.26 12.32 -1.46
N LYS A 101 11.23 13.14 -1.16
CA LYS A 101 12.03 13.01 0.07
C LYS A 101 11.62 14.03 1.11
#